data_b4f824dfaaceb0d5184e5080272dc5fc
#
_entry.id   b4f824dfaaceb0d5184e5080272dc5fc
#
_cell.length_a   1.000
_cell.length_b   1.000
_cell.length_c   1.000
_cell.angle_alpha   90.00
_cell.angle_beta   90.00
_cell.angle_gamma   90.00
#
_symmetry.space_group_name_H-M   'P 1'
#
loop_
_entity.id
_entity.type
_entity.pdbx_description
1 polymer ?
#
loop_
_entity_poly.entity_id
_entity_poly.type
_entity_poly.pdbx_seq_one_letter_code
_entity_poly.pdbx_strand_id
1 'polypeptide(L)'
;MSHISSYETDIVPQTAIADGRQVEEDPGWEMLQEAIYACAEEMNLEVGHSIKDYYGRFVYCDWSLSGSSFERGVGVKVDRKTGKVMFLCDVYGGYELLARKVRDKIVQNFAALCVTKALSALNYD
;
A
#
# COMPACT_ATOMS: atom_id res chain seq x y z
N MET A 1 -20.91 -12.32 -7.15
CA MET A 1 -20.22 -11.61 -8.23
C MET A 1 -18.90 -11.06 -7.71
N SER A 2 -17.84 -11.33 -8.44
CA SER A 2 -16.50 -10.86 -8.06
C SER A 2 -16.30 -9.41 -8.48
N HIS A 3 -15.71 -8.60 -7.61
CA HIS A 3 -15.30 -7.24 -7.93
C HIS A 3 -14.17 -6.81 -6.99
N ILE A 4 -13.40 -5.83 -7.42
CA ILE A 4 -12.33 -5.28 -6.61
C ILE A 4 -12.94 -4.39 -5.53
N SER A 5 -12.62 -4.70 -4.29
CA SER A 5 -12.97 -3.86 -3.15
C SER A 5 -11.86 -2.85 -2.90
N SER A 6 -12.25 -1.65 -2.49
CA SER A 6 -11.33 -0.56 -2.20
C SER A 6 -11.50 -0.12 -0.75
N TYR A 7 -10.40 0.01 -0.04
CA TYR A 7 -10.38 0.45 1.36
C TYR A 7 -9.49 1.67 1.48
N GLU A 8 -10.06 2.79 1.91
CA GLU A 8 -9.29 4.00 2.17
C GLU A 8 -8.59 3.89 3.52
N THR A 9 -7.45 4.57 3.65
CA THR A 9 -6.70 4.64 4.89
C THR A 9 -6.53 6.09 5.30
N ASP A 10 -6.01 6.31 6.53
CA ASP A 10 -5.65 7.64 7.02
C ASP A 10 -4.26 8.08 6.57
N ILE A 11 -3.58 7.26 5.79
CA ILE A 11 -2.27 7.60 5.25
C ILE A 11 -2.47 8.58 4.10
N VAL A 12 -1.98 9.80 4.26
CA VAL A 12 -2.13 10.84 3.25
C VAL A 12 -0.84 11.65 3.14
N PRO A 13 -0.05 11.49 2.08
CA PRO A 13 1.09 12.38 1.81
C PRO A 13 0.59 13.72 1.27
N GLN A 14 0.26 14.63 2.17
CA GLN A 14 -0.39 15.90 1.83
C GLN A 14 0.58 17.04 1.51
N THR A 15 1.82 16.94 1.97
CA THR A 15 2.76 18.05 1.86
C THR A 15 3.04 18.42 0.42
N ALA A 16 3.34 17.44 -0.43
CA ALA A 16 3.64 17.70 -1.83
C ALA A 16 2.41 18.24 -2.56
N ILE A 17 1.23 17.71 -2.27
CA ILE A 17 -0.02 18.17 -2.89
C ILE A 17 -0.32 19.60 -2.49
N ALA A 18 -0.15 19.95 -1.22
CA ALA A 18 -0.36 21.31 -0.72
C ALA A 18 0.59 22.31 -1.38
N ASP A 19 1.81 21.88 -1.72
CA ASP A 19 2.80 22.72 -2.39
C ASP A 19 2.66 22.74 -3.91
N GLY A 20 1.66 22.07 -4.46
CA GLY A 20 1.46 21.96 -5.90
C GLY A 20 2.43 21.02 -6.60
N ARG A 21 3.14 20.18 -5.84
CA ARG A 21 4.06 19.18 -6.39
C ARG A 21 3.35 17.85 -6.60
N GLN A 22 4.01 16.94 -7.29
CA GLN A 22 3.47 15.59 -7.48
C GLN A 22 3.57 14.80 -6.18
N VAL A 23 2.61 13.93 -5.93
CA VAL A 23 2.56 13.13 -4.70
C VAL A 23 3.80 12.23 -4.55
N GLU A 24 4.38 11.81 -5.66
CA GLU A 24 5.61 10.99 -5.66
C GLU A 24 6.81 11.72 -5.06
N GLU A 25 6.75 13.04 -4.98
CA GLU A 25 7.81 13.86 -4.38
C GLU A 25 7.65 14.02 -2.87
N ASP A 26 6.53 13.58 -2.31
CA ASP A 26 6.30 13.67 -0.87
C ASP A 26 7.16 12.62 -0.15
N PRO A 27 7.79 12.99 0.99
CA PRO A 27 8.55 12.01 1.77
C PRO A 27 7.73 10.79 2.19
N GLY A 28 6.41 10.94 2.33
CA GLY A 28 5.52 9.84 2.64
C GLY A 28 5.45 8.79 1.54
N TRP A 29 5.70 9.17 0.29
CA TRP A 29 5.72 8.21 -0.82
C TRP A 29 6.82 7.17 -0.64
N GLU A 30 8.05 7.62 -0.35
CA GLU A 30 9.17 6.71 -0.13
C GLU A 30 8.95 5.85 1.12
N MET A 31 8.38 6.44 2.18
CA MET A 31 8.06 5.70 3.40
C MET A 31 7.03 4.61 3.13
N LEU A 32 6.02 4.92 2.34
CA LEU A 32 4.99 3.94 1.96
C LEU A 32 5.63 2.81 1.14
N GLN A 33 6.47 3.15 0.18
CA GLN A 33 7.18 2.15 -0.62
C GLN A 33 8.03 1.25 0.26
N GLU A 34 8.77 1.83 1.20
CA GLU A 34 9.59 1.08 2.14
C GLU A 34 8.76 0.14 3.01
N ALA A 35 7.60 0.63 3.49
CA ALA A 35 6.66 -0.19 4.27
C ALA A 35 6.13 -1.38 3.46
N ILE A 36 5.85 -1.15 2.17
CA ILE A 36 5.36 -2.19 1.26
C ILE A 36 6.44 -3.25 1.01
N TYR A 37 7.67 -2.83 0.72
CA TYR A 37 8.76 -3.77 0.50
C TYR A 37 9.08 -4.58 1.75
N ALA A 38 9.04 -3.97 2.93
CA ALA A 38 9.23 -4.68 4.18
C ALA A 38 8.14 -5.74 4.40
N CYS A 39 6.89 -5.40 4.09
CA CYS A 39 5.78 -6.35 4.19
C CYS A 39 5.98 -7.52 3.21
N ALA A 40 6.38 -7.23 1.98
CA ALA A 40 6.62 -8.25 0.98
C ALA A 40 7.70 -9.23 1.43
N GLU A 41 8.78 -8.73 1.99
CA GLU A 41 9.86 -9.56 2.50
C GLU A 41 9.39 -10.43 3.68
N GLU A 42 8.69 -9.85 4.65
CA GLU A 42 8.22 -10.58 5.82
C GLU A 42 7.20 -11.66 5.47
N MET A 43 6.35 -11.43 4.48
CA MET A 43 5.29 -12.35 4.09
C MET A 43 5.64 -13.20 2.88
N ASN A 44 6.86 -13.06 2.38
CA ASN A 44 7.34 -13.79 1.20
C ASN A 44 6.45 -13.55 -0.02
N LEU A 45 6.15 -12.28 -0.29
CA LEU A 45 5.36 -11.86 -1.44
C LEU A 45 6.24 -11.10 -2.43
N GLU A 46 5.80 -11.05 -3.66
CA GLU A 46 6.45 -10.29 -4.72
C GLU A 46 5.77 -8.95 -4.91
N VAL A 47 6.54 -7.92 -5.22
CA VAL A 47 6.02 -6.59 -5.49
C VAL A 47 5.92 -6.39 -7.01
N GLY A 48 4.77 -5.89 -7.44
CA GLY A 48 4.49 -5.57 -8.84
C GLY A 48 3.63 -4.32 -8.93
N HIS A 49 2.90 -4.19 -10.05
CA HIS A 49 2.09 -3.01 -10.33
C HIS A 49 0.67 -3.34 -10.80
N SER A 50 0.24 -4.56 -10.61
CA SER A 50 -1.11 -4.98 -10.96
C SER A 50 -1.59 -6.09 -10.06
N ILE A 51 -2.89 -6.14 -9.88
CA ILE A 51 -3.57 -7.25 -9.19
C ILE A 51 -4.53 -7.91 -10.18
N LYS A 52 -5.06 -9.05 -9.79
CA LYS A 52 -6.05 -9.77 -10.59
C LYS A 52 -7.38 -9.84 -9.85
N ASP A 53 -8.49 -9.79 -10.59
CA ASP A 53 -9.78 -10.14 -10.03
C ASP A 53 -9.98 -11.66 -10.08
N TYR A 54 -11.12 -12.14 -9.61
CA TYR A 54 -11.45 -13.56 -9.60
C TYR A 54 -11.38 -14.19 -11.00
N TYR A 55 -11.69 -13.41 -12.04
CA TYR A 55 -11.69 -13.88 -13.43
C TYR A 55 -10.33 -13.76 -14.11
N GLY A 56 -9.31 -13.35 -13.38
CA GLY A 56 -7.97 -13.21 -13.92
C GLY A 56 -7.71 -11.92 -14.69
N ARG A 57 -8.64 -10.97 -14.62
CA ARG A 57 -8.46 -9.67 -15.28
C ARG A 57 -7.53 -8.79 -14.44
N PHE A 58 -6.62 -8.09 -15.11
CA PHE A 58 -5.65 -7.24 -14.43
C PHE A 58 -6.23 -5.87 -14.11
N VAL A 59 -5.88 -5.38 -12.90
CA VAL A 59 -6.19 -4.02 -12.47
C VAL A 59 -4.88 -3.37 -12.07
N TYR A 60 -4.57 -2.23 -12.67
CA TYR A 60 -3.33 -1.51 -12.43
C TYR A 60 -3.35 -0.81 -11.08
N CYS A 61 -2.21 -0.79 -10.39
CA CYS A 61 -2.04 -0.08 -9.12
C CYS A 61 -0.60 0.40 -9.00
N ASP A 62 -0.33 1.23 -8.00
CA ASP A 62 1.03 1.76 -7.81
C ASP A 62 1.98 0.68 -7.32
N TRP A 63 1.54 -0.17 -6.40
CA TRP A 63 2.26 -1.36 -5.98
C TRP A 63 1.28 -2.50 -5.79
N SER A 64 1.75 -3.71 -6.02
CA SER A 64 0.97 -4.91 -5.71
C SER A 64 1.85 -5.90 -4.94
N LEU A 65 1.21 -6.68 -4.08
CA LEU A 65 1.86 -7.77 -3.36
C LEU A 65 1.11 -9.05 -3.67
N SER A 66 1.81 -10.03 -4.21
CA SER A 66 1.20 -11.30 -4.60
C SER A 66 2.20 -12.43 -4.40
N GLY A 67 1.71 -13.65 -4.47
CA GLY A 67 2.55 -14.83 -4.32
C GLY A 67 1.81 -16.08 -4.74
N SER A 68 2.47 -17.23 -4.63
CA SER A 68 1.91 -18.51 -5.07
C SER A 68 0.62 -18.88 -4.35
N SER A 69 0.48 -18.50 -3.09
CA SER A 69 -0.74 -18.73 -2.30
C SER A 69 -1.69 -17.54 -2.35
N PHE A 70 -1.33 -16.48 -3.04
CA PHE A 70 -2.11 -15.24 -3.11
C PHE A 70 -1.92 -14.60 -4.48
N GLU A 71 -2.35 -15.31 -5.52
CA GLU A 71 -2.09 -14.91 -6.90
C GLU A 71 -2.80 -13.63 -7.32
N ARG A 72 -4.01 -13.39 -6.79
CA ARG A 72 -4.73 -12.17 -7.13
C ARG A 72 -4.06 -10.93 -6.56
N GLY A 73 -3.49 -11.04 -5.38
CA GLY A 73 -2.71 -9.97 -4.77
C GLY A 73 -3.54 -8.87 -4.11
N VAL A 74 -2.82 -8.04 -3.38
CA VAL A 74 -3.35 -6.79 -2.82
C VAL A 74 -2.64 -5.64 -3.54
N GLY A 75 -3.42 -4.67 -4.01
CA GLY A 75 -2.90 -3.47 -4.64
C GLY A 75 -2.91 -2.30 -3.68
N VAL A 76 -1.93 -1.43 -3.82
CA VAL A 76 -1.86 -0.15 -3.12
C VAL A 76 -1.89 0.94 -4.18
N LYS A 77 -2.84 1.84 -4.05
CA LYS A 77 -3.01 2.94 -5.00
C LYS A 77 -3.12 4.25 -4.25
N VAL A 78 -2.41 5.26 -4.74
CA VAL A 78 -2.44 6.60 -4.14
C VAL A 78 -3.21 7.53 -5.07
N ASP A 79 -4.22 8.19 -4.53
CA ASP A 79 -4.98 9.17 -5.28
C ASP A 79 -4.10 10.39 -5.56
N ARG A 80 -3.93 10.73 -6.84
CA ARG A 80 -3.05 11.82 -7.25
C ARG A 80 -3.57 13.20 -6.87
N LYS A 81 -4.87 13.32 -6.61
CA LYS A 81 -5.48 14.60 -6.25
C LYS A 81 -5.51 14.83 -4.76
N THR A 82 -5.82 13.80 -3.99
CA THR A 82 -5.99 13.91 -2.53
C THR A 82 -4.81 13.36 -1.74
N GLY A 83 -3.98 12.51 -2.36
CA GLY A 83 -2.92 11.80 -1.68
C GLY A 83 -3.38 10.62 -0.82
N LYS A 84 -4.67 10.33 -0.82
CA LYS A 84 -5.19 9.21 -0.03
C LYS A 84 -4.66 7.89 -0.55
N VAL A 85 -4.27 7.03 0.37
CA VAL A 85 -3.79 5.68 0.06
C VAL A 85 -4.95 4.71 0.18
N MET A 86 -5.15 3.92 -0.87
CA MET A 86 -6.22 2.94 -0.94
C MET A 86 -5.64 1.56 -1.14
N PHE A 87 -6.25 0.56 -0.52
CA PHE A 87 -5.93 -0.84 -0.73
C PHE A 87 -7.01 -1.48 -1.59
N LEU A 88 -6.59 -2.23 -2.59
CA LEU A 88 -7.47 -2.87 -3.56
C LEU A 88 -7.28 -4.37 -3.51
N CYS A 89 -8.37 -5.12 -3.50
CA CYS A 89 -8.31 -6.58 -3.54
C CYS A 89 -9.66 -7.14 -3.97
N ASP A 90 -9.62 -8.20 -4.78
CA ASP A 90 -10.82 -9.01 -5.00
C ASP A 90 -10.83 -10.11 -3.95
N VAL A 91 -11.69 -9.95 -2.96
CA VAL A 91 -11.72 -10.85 -1.78
C VAL A 91 -12.60 -12.08 -1.99
N TYR A 92 -13.23 -12.22 -3.15
CA TYR A 92 -14.07 -13.37 -3.44
C TYR A 92 -13.29 -14.69 -3.28
N GLY A 93 -13.94 -15.69 -2.69
CA GLY A 93 -13.32 -16.99 -2.54
C GLY A 93 -12.40 -17.14 -1.34
N GLY A 94 -12.56 -16.30 -0.31
CA GLY A 94 -11.85 -16.47 0.95
C GLY A 94 -10.56 -15.69 1.07
N TYR A 95 -10.30 -14.74 0.19
CA TYR A 95 -9.08 -13.93 0.23
C TYR A 95 -9.13 -12.79 1.24
N GLU A 96 -10.30 -12.54 1.86
CA GLU A 96 -10.47 -11.38 2.72
C GLU A 96 -9.49 -11.35 3.90
N LEU A 97 -9.30 -12.48 4.57
CA LEU A 97 -8.43 -12.54 5.74
C LEU A 97 -6.98 -12.24 5.37
N LEU A 98 -6.50 -12.82 4.28
CA LEU A 98 -5.13 -12.60 3.84
C LEU A 98 -4.92 -11.17 3.36
N ALA A 99 -5.89 -10.62 2.62
CA ALA A 99 -5.82 -9.23 2.19
C ALA A 99 -5.76 -8.28 3.38
N ARG A 100 -6.54 -8.55 4.42
CA ARG A 100 -6.53 -7.76 5.65
C ARG A 100 -5.19 -7.83 6.36
N LYS A 101 -4.59 -9.02 6.43
CA LYS A 101 -3.27 -9.19 7.04
C LYS A 101 -2.20 -8.38 6.32
N VAL A 102 -2.22 -8.41 5.00
CA VAL A 102 -1.26 -7.64 4.19
C VAL A 102 -1.45 -6.14 4.44
N ARG A 103 -2.70 -5.67 4.36
CA ARG A 103 -3.02 -4.26 4.61
C ARG A 103 -2.54 -3.82 6.00
N ASP A 104 -2.89 -4.59 7.02
CA ASP A 104 -2.57 -4.23 8.40
C ASP A 104 -1.05 -4.19 8.61
N LYS A 105 -0.32 -5.10 7.97
CA LYS A 105 1.14 -5.12 8.07
C LYS A 105 1.77 -3.90 7.41
N ILE A 106 1.27 -3.49 6.25
CA ILE A 106 1.76 -2.29 5.57
C ILE A 106 1.49 -1.04 6.42
N VAL A 107 0.28 -0.92 6.96
CA VAL A 107 -0.08 0.22 7.82
C VAL A 107 0.80 0.24 9.07
N GLN A 108 1.02 -0.90 9.70
CA GLN A 108 1.89 -1.02 10.86
C GLN A 108 3.32 -0.60 10.53
N ASN A 109 3.86 -1.09 9.42
CA ASN A 109 5.21 -0.74 8.98
C ASN A 109 5.34 0.75 8.71
N PHE A 110 4.34 1.34 8.04
CA PHE A 110 4.34 2.76 7.75
C PHE A 110 4.32 3.59 9.04
N ALA A 111 3.47 3.23 9.99
CA ALA A 111 3.39 3.92 11.27
C ALA A 111 4.73 3.84 12.04
N ALA A 112 5.36 2.69 12.02
CA ALA A 112 6.67 2.50 12.66
C ALA A 112 7.74 3.39 12.01
N LEU A 113 7.74 3.51 10.70
CA LEU A 113 8.67 4.38 9.99
C LEU A 113 8.44 5.85 10.33
N CYS A 114 7.18 6.27 10.44
CA CYS A 114 6.85 7.63 10.85
C CYS A 114 7.40 7.94 12.23
N VAL A 115 7.22 7.03 13.20
CA VAL A 115 7.73 7.19 14.55
C VAL A 115 9.26 7.26 14.56
N THR A 116 9.91 6.35 13.84
CA THR A 116 11.37 6.30 13.76
C THR A 116 11.94 7.61 13.20
N LYS A 117 11.34 8.12 12.14
CA LYS A 117 11.80 9.37 11.53
C LYS A 117 11.57 10.56 12.44
N ALA A 118 10.44 10.60 13.14
CA ALA A 118 10.15 11.66 14.10
C ALA A 118 11.15 11.65 15.26
N LEU A 119 11.46 10.47 15.80
CA LEU A 119 12.45 10.34 16.86
C LEU A 119 13.85 10.74 16.41
N SER A 120 14.23 10.37 15.18
CA SER A 120 15.51 10.78 14.61
C SER A 120 15.63 12.30 14.51
N ALA A 121 14.55 12.96 14.10
CA ALA A 121 14.51 14.42 14.00
C ALA A 121 14.66 15.09 15.36
N LEU A 122 14.06 14.49 16.42
CA LEU A 122 14.15 15.02 17.78
C LEU A 122 15.52 14.81 18.42
N ASN A 123 16.17 13.70 18.10
CA ASN A 123 17.48 13.36 18.66
C ASN A 123 18.65 13.93 17.86
N TYR A 124 18.34 14.60 16.78
CA TYR A 124 19.35 15.15 15.92
C TYR A 124 19.82 16.50 16.44
N ASP A 125 21.07 16.67 16.54
CA ASP A 125 21.69 17.92 17.00
C ASP A 125 22.08 18.84 15.84
#